data_5c85172e7322ee26a3a7a59d8a9dfbbf
#
_entry.id   5c85172e7322ee26a3a7a59d8a9dfbbf
#
_cell.length_a   1.000
_cell.length_b   1.000
_cell.length_c   1.000
_cell.angle_alpha   90.00
_cell.angle_beta   90.00
_cell.angle_gamma   90.00
#
_symmetry.space_group_name_H-M   'P 1'
#
loop_
_entity.id
_entity.type
_entity.pdbx_description
1 polymer ?
#
loop_
_entity_poly.entity_id
_entity_poly.type
_entity_poly.pdbx_seq_one_letter_code
_entity_poly.pdbx_strand_id
1 'polypeptide(L)'
;YRMPVFVFADSLVGGLMEAVTLPEPQEPPKTPEWAVIGKGYHGGKPNIVLNASFVEEQQMKKAQEWAGIYEGWKRDEVMAEEYMTEDADFVLTAYGSCGRICHTCVDELREAGYKAGLVRPITTNPFPAEAFRKLIGKVRFILDVEMAIPALMAEDVRLAVGDHLPIHTCLTTGG
;
A
#
# COMPACT_ATOMS: atom_id res chain seq x y z
N TYR A 1 4.65 14.71 -5.80
CA TYR A 1 3.27 14.88 -5.25
C TYR A 1 3.18 15.91 -4.13
N ARG A 2 4.29 16.45 -3.64
CA ARG A 2 4.35 17.43 -2.53
C ARG A 2 3.71 16.93 -1.23
N MET A 3 3.90 15.68 -0.90
CA MET A 3 3.34 15.05 0.28
C MET A 3 4.38 14.16 0.96
N PRO A 4 4.25 13.91 2.27
CA PRO A 4 5.10 12.96 2.95
C PRO A 4 4.81 11.54 2.49
N VAL A 5 5.85 10.72 2.41
CA VAL A 5 5.77 9.29 2.16
C VAL A 5 6.30 8.57 3.39
N PHE A 6 5.57 7.54 3.84
CA PHE A 6 5.95 6.73 4.99
C PHE A 6 6.28 5.32 4.54
N VAL A 7 7.43 4.83 4.97
CA VAL A 7 7.79 3.41 4.85
C VAL A 7 7.70 2.81 6.24
N PHE A 8 6.80 1.84 6.39
CA PHE A 8 6.61 1.14 7.66
C PHE A 8 7.30 -0.22 7.61
N ALA A 9 8.04 -0.52 8.66
CA ALA A 9 8.58 -1.84 8.92
C ALA A 9 8.41 -2.14 10.41
N ASP A 10 8.15 -3.39 10.76
CA ASP A 10 8.14 -3.80 12.15
C ASP A 10 9.58 -4.01 12.67
N SER A 11 9.72 -4.16 13.97
CA SER A 11 11.03 -4.36 14.62
C SER A 11 11.68 -5.69 14.23
N LEU A 12 10.89 -6.71 13.91
CA LEU A 12 11.42 -8.00 13.47
C LEU A 12 12.11 -7.85 12.12
N VAL A 13 11.42 -7.26 11.13
CA VAL A 13 11.99 -6.99 9.80
C VAL A 13 13.19 -6.05 9.89
N GLY A 14 13.10 -5.02 10.74
CA GLY A 14 14.22 -4.08 10.96
C GLY A 14 15.46 -4.71 11.62
N GLY A 15 15.29 -5.83 12.34
CA GLY A 15 16.37 -6.57 12.99
C GLY A 15 16.92 -7.77 12.21
N LEU A 16 16.28 -8.15 11.10
CA LEU A 16 16.74 -9.27 10.29
C LEU A 16 18.04 -8.93 9.54
N MET A 17 18.97 -9.88 9.53
CA MET A 17 20.16 -9.80 8.69
C MET A 17 19.94 -10.67 7.45
N GLU A 18 19.89 -10.02 6.30
CA GLU A 18 19.75 -10.66 5.00
C GLU A 18 20.83 -10.14 4.04
N ALA A 19 21.20 -10.95 3.06
CA ALA A 19 22.06 -10.49 1.99
C ALA A 19 21.36 -9.43 1.15
N VAL A 20 21.93 -8.24 1.06
CA VAL A 20 21.38 -7.12 0.31
C VAL A 20 22.37 -6.67 -0.75
N THR A 21 21.91 -6.57 -1.98
CA THR A 21 22.67 -5.89 -3.03
C THR A 21 22.33 -4.40 -2.99
N LEU A 22 23.29 -3.58 -2.63
CA LEU A 22 23.08 -2.13 -2.65
C LEU A 22 22.96 -1.66 -4.10
N PRO A 23 22.00 -0.78 -4.40
CA PRO A 23 21.91 -0.18 -5.73
C PRO A 23 23.12 0.73 -5.96
N GLU A 24 23.46 0.95 -7.24
CA GLU A 24 24.47 1.94 -7.58
C GLU A 24 24.05 3.33 -7.07
N PRO A 25 25.04 4.14 -6.62
CA PRO A 25 24.75 5.50 -6.17
C PRO A 25 24.07 6.30 -7.27
N GLN A 26 22.93 6.88 -6.95
CA GLN A 26 22.21 7.78 -7.86
C GLN A 26 22.58 9.23 -7.57
N GLU A 27 22.61 10.06 -8.62
CA GLU A 27 22.74 11.49 -8.41
C GLU A 27 21.54 12.03 -7.61
N PRO A 28 21.77 12.93 -6.66
CA PRO A 28 20.66 13.55 -5.92
C PRO A 28 19.67 14.22 -6.90
N PRO A 29 18.37 14.05 -6.68
CA PRO A 29 17.37 14.71 -7.52
C PRO A 29 17.54 16.23 -7.45
N LYS A 30 17.32 16.91 -8.57
CA LYS A 30 17.35 18.38 -8.60
C LYS A 30 16.30 18.92 -7.66
N THR A 31 16.67 19.91 -6.86
CA THR A 31 15.74 20.60 -5.97
C THR A 31 14.60 21.23 -6.82
N PRO A 32 13.34 20.85 -6.57
CA PRO A 32 12.23 21.41 -7.34
C PRO A 32 12.02 22.88 -7.04
N GLU A 33 11.52 23.64 -8.00
CA GLU A 33 11.32 25.09 -7.88
C GLU A 33 10.38 25.48 -6.73
N TRP A 34 9.46 24.61 -6.35
CA TRP A 34 8.54 24.83 -5.23
C TRP A 34 9.14 24.57 -3.85
N ALA A 35 10.35 24.01 -3.77
CA ALA A 35 10.94 23.62 -2.48
C ALA A 35 11.12 24.81 -1.53
N VAL A 36 10.83 24.59 -0.26
CA VAL A 36 10.97 25.58 0.80
C VAL A 36 12.40 25.52 1.33
N ILE A 37 13.33 26.17 0.62
CA ILE A 37 14.78 26.14 0.90
C ILE A 37 15.34 27.49 1.37
N GLY A 38 14.46 28.40 1.84
CA GLY A 38 14.86 29.71 2.29
C GLY A 38 15.08 30.73 1.17
N LYS A 39 15.81 31.80 1.43
CA LYS A 39 15.97 32.94 0.53
C LYS A 39 17.01 32.74 -0.57
N GLY A 40 17.89 31.74 -0.43
CA GLY A 40 19.10 31.67 -1.24
C GLY A 40 18.94 31.30 -2.71
N TYR A 41 17.87 30.60 -3.06
CA TYR A 41 17.72 30.01 -4.39
C TYR A 41 16.78 30.74 -5.35
N HIS A 42 15.89 31.62 -4.86
CA HIS A 42 14.85 32.26 -5.68
C HIS A 42 15.00 33.79 -5.70
N GLY A 43 16.19 34.28 -5.92
CA GLY A 43 16.44 35.72 -6.00
C GLY A 43 16.07 36.49 -4.73
N GLY A 44 16.28 35.86 -3.58
CA GLY A 44 16.00 36.46 -2.28
C GLY A 44 14.54 36.37 -1.79
N LYS A 45 13.65 35.70 -2.57
CA LYS A 45 12.25 35.48 -2.15
C LYS A 45 12.09 34.04 -1.64
N PRO A 46 11.51 33.83 -0.45
CA PRO A 46 11.24 32.48 0.03
C PRO A 46 9.98 31.92 -0.67
N ASN A 47 10.00 30.61 -0.96
CA ASN A 47 8.78 29.91 -1.33
C ASN A 47 7.92 29.71 -0.08
N ILE A 48 6.64 29.94 -0.22
CA ILE A 48 5.64 29.76 0.83
C ILE A 48 4.63 28.73 0.34
N VAL A 49 4.47 27.65 1.12
CA VAL A 49 3.45 26.63 0.89
C VAL A 49 2.35 26.81 1.91
N LEU A 50 1.15 27.19 1.44
CA LEU A 50 -0.02 27.37 2.27
C LEU A 50 -1.13 26.41 1.81
N ASN A 51 -1.70 25.69 2.78
CA ASN A 51 -2.83 24.78 2.52
C ASN A 51 -4.19 25.47 2.62
N ALA A 52 -4.26 26.63 3.25
CA ALA A 52 -5.49 27.36 3.48
C ALA A 52 -5.55 28.65 2.65
N SER A 53 -6.75 28.99 2.22
CA SER A 53 -7.08 30.28 1.66
C SER A 53 -8.33 30.79 2.36
N PHE A 54 -8.37 32.10 2.67
CA PHE A 54 -9.58 32.74 3.19
C PHE A 54 -10.60 33.10 2.08
N VAL A 55 -10.22 32.82 0.82
CA VAL A 55 -11.08 33.01 -0.34
C VAL A 55 -11.62 31.65 -0.76
N GLU A 56 -12.92 31.44 -0.62
CA GLU A 56 -13.60 30.15 -0.86
C GLU A 56 -13.34 29.60 -2.26
N GLU A 57 -13.40 30.43 -3.29
CA GLU A 57 -13.14 30.03 -4.67
C GLU A 57 -11.72 29.49 -4.86
N GLN A 58 -10.73 30.14 -4.25
CA GLN A 58 -9.34 29.67 -4.31
C GLN A 58 -9.16 28.35 -3.55
N GLN A 59 -9.86 28.20 -2.43
CA GLN A 59 -9.84 26.95 -1.66
C GLN A 59 -10.46 25.80 -2.45
N MET A 60 -11.59 26.05 -3.10
CA MET A 60 -12.27 25.07 -3.96
C MET A 60 -11.38 24.65 -5.14
N LYS A 61 -10.76 25.60 -5.82
CA LYS A 61 -9.83 25.30 -6.92
C LYS A 61 -8.66 24.43 -6.47
N LYS A 62 -8.04 24.76 -5.34
CA LYS A 62 -6.96 23.93 -4.77
C LYS A 62 -7.43 22.53 -4.42
N ALA A 63 -8.62 22.40 -3.82
CA ALA A 63 -9.18 21.09 -3.49
C ALA A 63 -9.39 20.22 -4.75
N GLN A 64 -9.86 20.80 -5.84
CA GLN A 64 -10.01 20.12 -7.12
C GLN A 64 -8.65 19.70 -7.73
N GLU A 65 -7.65 20.56 -7.66
CA GLU A 65 -6.27 20.24 -8.09
C GLU A 65 -5.70 19.06 -7.29
N TRP A 66 -5.87 19.06 -5.96
CA TRP A 66 -5.45 17.98 -5.09
C TRP A 66 -6.22 16.67 -5.36
N ALA A 67 -7.51 16.75 -5.61
CA ALA A 67 -8.30 15.58 -5.99
C ALA A 67 -7.77 14.94 -7.29
N GLY A 68 -7.42 15.76 -8.29
CA GLY A 68 -6.81 15.27 -9.54
C GLY A 68 -5.45 14.58 -9.31
N ILE A 69 -4.60 15.15 -8.45
CA ILE A 69 -3.32 14.55 -8.07
C ILE A 69 -3.55 13.20 -7.38
N TYR A 70 -4.52 13.12 -6.47
CA TYR A 70 -4.84 11.91 -5.74
C TYR A 70 -5.36 10.78 -6.66
N GLU A 71 -6.18 11.11 -7.66
CA GLU A 71 -6.63 10.12 -8.65
C GLU A 71 -5.46 9.63 -9.53
N GLY A 72 -4.52 10.49 -9.90
CA GLY A 72 -3.28 10.09 -10.55
C GLY A 72 -2.45 9.14 -9.68
N TRP A 73 -2.29 9.47 -8.43
CA TRP A 73 -1.56 8.70 -7.45
C TRP A 73 -2.14 7.30 -7.22
N LYS A 74 -3.46 7.18 -7.11
CA LYS A 74 -4.17 5.89 -7.03
C LYS A 74 -3.90 4.98 -8.23
N ARG A 75 -3.63 5.55 -9.40
CA ARG A 75 -3.34 4.79 -10.61
C ARG A 75 -1.87 4.39 -10.71
N ASP A 76 -0.97 5.33 -10.38
CA ASP A 76 0.43 5.25 -10.76
C ASP A 76 1.32 4.70 -9.63
N GLU A 77 0.90 4.83 -8.35
CA GLU A 77 1.71 4.47 -7.18
C GLU A 77 1.18 3.25 -6.40
N VAL A 78 0.15 2.63 -6.89
CA VAL A 78 -0.41 1.43 -6.25
C VAL A 78 0.45 0.21 -6.54
N MET A 79 0.80 -0.55 -5.50
CA MET A 79 1.60 -1.76 -5.62
C MET A 79 1.02 -2.90 -4.80
N ALA A 80 0.98 -4.08 -5.40
CA ALA A 80 0.64 -5.35 -4.75
C ALA A 80 1.45 -6.48 -5.39
N GLU A 81 1.69 -7.51 -4.61
CA GLU A 81 2.18 -8.80 -5.09
C GLU A 81 0.99 -9.76 -5.19
N GLU A 82 0.83 -10.37 -6.36
CA GLU A 82 -0.14 -11.44 -6.61
C GLU A 82 0.65 -12.74 -6.77
N TYR A 83 0.55 -13.67 -5.82
CA TYR A 83 1.29 -14.93 -5.82
C TYR A 83 0.36 -16.12 -5.93
N MET A 84 0.51 -16.92 -6.98
CA MET A 84 -0.27 -18.12 -7.28
C MET A 84 -1.79 -17.90 -7.22
N THR A 85 -2.28 -16.72 -7.67
CA THR A 85 -3.70 -16.37 -7.62
C THR A 85 -4.50 -16.83 -8.83
N GLU A 86 -3.85 -17.23 -9.92
CA GLU A 86 -4.49 -17.49 -11.21
C GLU A 86 -5.45 -18.69 -11.18
N ASP A 87 -5.08 -19.74 -10.44
CA ASP A 87 -5.86 -20.98 -10.31
C ASP A 87 -6.30 -21.24 -8.86
N ALA A 88 -6.27 -20.22 -8.01
CA ALA A 88 -6.56 -20.34 -6.59
C ALA A 88 -8.07 -20.57 -6.34
N ASP A 89 -8.39 -21.49 -5.42
CA ASP A 89 -9.74 -21.68 -4.89
C ASP A 89 -10.07 -20.66 -3.80
N PHE A 90 -9.06 -20.19 -3.10
CA PHE A 90 -9.13 -19.14 -2.09
C PHE A 90 -7.80 -18.39 -2.01
N VAL A 91 -7.83 -17.18 -1.47
CA VAL A 91 -6.64 -16.32 -1.39
C VAL A 91 -6.43 -15.86 0.04
N LEU A 92 -5.19 -15.94 0.50
CA LEU A 92 -4.73 -15.25 1.69
C LEU A 92 -4.44 -13.79 1.35
N THR A 93 -4.68 -12.89 2.28
CA THR A 93 -4.16 -11.53 2.20
C THR A 93 -3.44 -11.17 3.49
N ALA A 94 -2.30 -10.51 3.36
CA ALA A 94 -1.46 -10.12 4.48
C ALA A 94 -0.47 -9.05 4.04
N TYR A 95 0.04 -8.27 4.97
CA TYR A 95 1.08 -7.26 4.73
C TYR A 95 2.25 -7.42 5.72
N GLY A 96 3.36 -6.74 5.45
CA GLY A 96 4.53 -6.75 6.31
C GLY A 96 5.04 -8.16 6.60
N SER A 97 5.34 -8.47 7.86
CA SER A 97 5.84 -9.78 8.30
C SER A 97 4.83 -10.90 8.08
N CYS A 98 3.53 -10.63 8.28
CA CYS A 98 2.48 -11.61 7.96
C CYS A 98 2.51 -11.99 6.48
N GLY A 99 2.78 -11.04 5.57
CA GLY A 99 2.89 -11.32 4.14
C GLY A 99 4.01 -12.32 3.82
N ARG A 100 5.17 -12.21 4.48
CA ARG A 100 6.27 -13.17 4.33
C ARG A 100 5.88 -14.57 4.83
N ILE A 101 5.22 -14.65 5.97
CA ILE A 101 4.74 -15.92 6.55
C ILE A 101 3.69 -16.54 5.62
N CYS A 102 2.74 -15.75 5.14
CA CYS A 102 1.68 -16.24 4.26
C CYS A 102 2.22 -16.74 2.91
N HIS A 103 3.34 -16.21 2.44
CA HIS A 103 3.99 -16.72 1.24
C HIS A 103 4.40 -18.18 1.44
N THR A 104 5.11 -18.49 2.54
CA THR A 104 5.48 -19.88 2.91
C THR A 104 4.23 -20.74 3.15
N CYS A 105 3.19 -20.18 3.82
CA CYS A 105 1.94 -20.91 4.03
C CYS A 105 1.26 -21.31 2.70
N VAL A 106 1.30 -20.46 1.68
CA VAL A 106 0.75 -20.80 0.36
C VAL A 106 1.51 -21.97 -0.25
N ASP A 107 2.84 -21.98 -0.16
CA ASP A 107 3.66 -23.09 -0.66
C ASP A 107 3.29 -24.41 0.04
N GLU A 108 3.24 -24.41 1.37
CA GLU A 108 2.87 -25.59 2.16
C GLU A 108 1.44 -26.08 1.87
N LEU A 109 0.48 -25.14 1.73
CA LEU A 109 -0.90 -25.48 1.36
C LEU A 109 -0.96 -26.13 -0.02
N ARG A 110 -0.19 -25.63 -0.98
CA ARG A 110 -0.14 -26.18 -2.33
C ARG A 110 0.53 -27.56 -2.36
N GLU A 111 1.58 -27.76 -1.58
CA GLU A 111 2.18 -29.10 -1.39
C GLU A 111 1.18 -30.09 -0.79
N ALA A 112 0.31 -29.61 0.11
CA ALA A 112 -0.78 -30.40 0.66
C ALA A 112 -1.99 -30.60 -0.29
N GLY A 113 -1.93 -30.06 -1.51
CA GLY A 113 -2.96 -30.22 -2.55
C GLY A 113 -4.06 -29.16 -2.55
N TYR A 114 -3.95 -28.08 -1.76
CA TYR A 114 -4.89 -26.98 -1.76
C TYR A 114 -4.48 -25.89 -2.76
N LYS A 115 -5.41 -25.38 -3.54
CA LYS A 115 -5.15 -24.27 -4.46
C LYS A 115 -5.27 -22.94 -3.73
N ALA A 116 -4.29 -22.63 -2.89
CA ALA A 116 -4.18 -21.35 -2.21
C ALA A 116 -3.42 -20.33 -3.07
N GLY A 117 -3.73 -19.05 -2.91
CA GLY A 117 -2.97 -17.93 -3.45
C GLY A 117 -2.76 -16.86 -2.40
N LEU A 118 -1.94 -15.85 -2.70
CA LEU A 118 -1.70 -14.69 -1.83
C LEU A 118 -1.84 -13.40 -2.63
N VAL A 119 -2.58 -12.45 -2.09
CA VAL A 119 -2.50 -11.04 -2.47
C VAL A 119 -1.87 -10.26 -1.32
N ARG A 120 -0.68 -9.73 -1.56
CA ARG A 120 0.06 -8.94 -0.57
C ARG A 120 0.07 -7.47 -0.99
N PRO A 121 -0.68 -6.59 -0.32
CA PRO A 121 -0.53 -5.16 -0.49
C PRO A 121 0.89 -4.71 -0.12
N ILE A 122 1.55 -4.00 -1.04
CA ILE A 122 2.83 -3.32 -0.79
C ILE A 122 2.54 -1.88 -0.38
N THR A 123 1.62 -1.21 -1.10
CA THR A 123 1.06 0.07 -0.68
C THR A 123 -0.23 -0.15 0.10
N THR A 124 -0.36 0.49 1.25
CA THR A 124 -1.62 0.50 2.02
C THR A 124 -2.48 1.71 1.70
N ASN A 125 -1.85 2.81 1.25
CA ASN A 125 -2.53 3.98 0.73
C ASN A 125 -1.67 4.63 -0.39
N PRO A 126 -2.08 4.55 -1.65
CA PRO A 126 -3.35 4.03 -2.16
C PRO A 126 -3.46 2.51 -2.01
N PHE A 127 -4.65 2.03 -1.65
CA PHE A 127 -4.92 0.60 -1.49
C PHE A 127 -5.05 -0.09 -2.86
N PRO A 128 -4.47 -1.28 -3.08
CA PRO A 128 -4.50 -2.00 -4.36
C PRO A 128 -5.84 -2.72 -4.59
N ALA A 129 -6.93 -1.99 -4.57
CA ALA A 129 -8.28 -2.52 -4.66
C ALA A 129 -8.51 -3.39 -5.91
N GLU A 130 -7.85 -3.08 -7.02
CA GLU A 130 -8.01 -3.81 -8.26
C GLU A 130 -7.46 -5.25 -8.19
N ALA A 131 -6.38 -5.48 -7.43
CA ALA A 131 -5.87 -6.82 -7.19
C ALA A 131 -6.91 -7.72 -6.50
N PHE A 132 -7.74 -7.15 -5.63
CA PHE A 132 -8.82 -7.87 -4.96
C PHE A 132 -10.07 -8.01 -5.83
N ARG A 133 -10.45 -6.99 -6.61
CA ARG A 133 -11.60 -7.06 -7.52
C ARG A 133 -11.47 -8.15 -8.56
N LYS A 134 -10.27 -8.40 -9.06
CA LYS A 134 -9.97 -9.49 -10.00
C LYS A 134 -10.33 -10.88 -9.46
N LEU A 135 -10.42 -11.05 -8.14
CA LEU A 135 -10.74 -12.30 -7.47
C LEU A 135 -12.25 -12.61 -7.46
N ILE A 136 -13.10 -11.61 -7.66
CA ILE A 136 -14.55 -11.76 -7.66
C ILE A 136 -14.97 -12.76 -8.74
N GLY A 137 -15.72 -13.78 -8.33
CA GLY A 137 -16.16 -14.86 -9.22
C GLY A 137 -15.09 -15.90 -9.57
N LYS A 138 -13.86 -15.76 -9.05
CA LYS A 138 -12.78 -16.72 -9.29
C LYS A 138 -12.47 -17.54 -8.04
N VAL A 139 -12.45 -16.91 -6.87
CA VAL A 139 -12.15 -17.57 -5.60
C VAL A 139 -13.39 -17.66 -4.72
N ARG A 140 -13.35 -18.55 -3.76
CA ARG A 140 -14.49 -18.82 -2.85
C ARG A 140 -14.53 -17.84 -1.69
N PHE A 141 -13.38 -17.41 -1.18
CA PHE A 141 -13.23 -16.48 -0.05
C PHE A 141 -11.84 -15.88 -0.01
N ILE A 142 -11.69 -14.83 0.76
CA ILE A 142 -10.41 -14.23 1.15
C ILE A 142 -10.19 -14.51 2.64
N LEU A 143 -8.99 -14.96 3.02
CA LEU A 143 -8.53 -15.09 4.40
C LEU A 143 -7.55 -13.96 4.70
N ASP A 144 -7.98 -12.99 5.48
CA ASP A 144 -7.16 -11.90 5.97
C ASP A 144 -6.35 -12.32 7.19
N VAL A 145 -5.03 -12.17 7.13
CA VAL A 145 -4.09 -12.60 8.16
C VAL A 145 -3.34 -11.40 8.72
N GLU A 146 -3.61 -11.05 9.96
CA GLU A 146 -3.03 -9.87 10.59
C GLU A 146 -2.48 -10.16 12.00
N MET A 147 -1.36 -9.50 12.34
CA MET A 147 -0.90 -9.37 13.73
C MET A 147 -1.53 -8.11 14.38
N ALA A 148 -2.84 -8.02 14.30
CA ALA A 148 -3.64 -6.93 14.85
C ALA A 148 -4.99 -7.45 15.32
N ILE A 149 -5.53 -6.91 16.42
CA ILE A 149 -6.88 -7.16 16.93
C ILE A 149 -7.48 -5.81 17.32
N PRO A 150 -8.57 -5.37 16.68
CA PRO A 150 -9.29 -6.01 15.56
C PRO A 150 -8.52 -5.98 14.25
N ALA A 151 -9.02 -6.71 13.24
CA ALA A 151 -8.52 -6.65 11.89
C ALA A 151 -8.66 -5.22 11.33
N LEU A 152 -7.62 -4.73 10.69
CA LEU A 152 -7.60 -3.38 10.12
C LEU A 152 -7.70 -3.42 8.58
N MET A 153 -6.89 -4.28 7.94
CA MET A 153 -6.87 -4.39 6.48
C MET A 153 -8.14 -5.04 5.91
N ALA A 154 -8.80 -5.90 6.71
CA ALA A 154 -10.07 -6.50 6.30
C ALA A 154 -11.14 -5.47 5.89
N GLU A 155 -11.11 -4.27 6.48
CA GLU A 155 -12.03 -3.18 6.12
C GLU A 155 -11.72 -2.64 4.71
N ASP A 156 -10.45 -2.44 4.37
CA ASP A 156 -10.02 -2.00 3.04
C ASP A 156 -10.32 -3.04 1.97
N VAL A 157 -10.09 -4.33 2.31
CA VAL A 157 -10.47 -5.46 1.44
C VAL A 157 -11.99 -5.46 1.21
N ARG A 158 -12.78 -5.25 2.27
CA ARG A 158 -14.25 -5.16 2.18
C ARG A 158 -14.69 -4.01 1.29
N LEU A 159 -14.06 -2.85 1.39
CA LEU A 159 -14.32 -1.71 0.51
C LEU A 159 -14.00 -2.03 -0.96
N ALA A 160 -12.98 -2.88 -1.20
CA ALA A 160 -12.59 -3.26 -2.55
C ALA A 160 -13.55 -4.26 -3.20
N VAL A 161 -14.01 -5.29 -2.45
CA VAL A 161 -14.79 -6.40 -3.00
C VAL A 161 -16.29 -6.35 -2.66
N GLY A 162 -16.70 -5.47 -1.74
CA GLY A 162 -18.10 -5.39 -1.27
C GLY A 162 -18.55 -6.70 -0.64
N ASP A 163 -19.80 -7.08 -0.92
CA ASP A 163 -20.41 -8.35 -0.49
C ASP A 163 -20.23 -9.49 -1.49
N HIS A 164 -19.40 -9.28 -2.53
CA HIS A 164 -19.22 -10.28 -3.59
C HIS A 164 -18.30 -11.44 -3.19
N LEU A 165 -17.48 -11.26 -2.14
CA LEU A 165 -16.59 -12.30 -1.61
C LEU A 165 -16.67 -12.34 -0.08
N PRO A 166 -16.83 -13.54 0.52
CA PRO A 166 -16.66 -13.71 1.95
C PRO A 166 -15.23 -13.38 2.37
N ILE A 167 -15.07 -12.63 3.46
CA ILE A 167 -13.79 -12.34 4.08
C ILE A 167 -13.79 -12.96 5.47
N HIS A 168 -12.83 -13.84 5.70
CA HIS A 168 -12.53 -14.44 7.01
C HIS A 168 -11.25 -13.81 7.54
N THR A 169 -11.08 -13.81 8.84
CA THR A 169 -9.90 -13.25 9.50
C THR A 169 -9.17 -14.28 10.32
N CYS A 170 -7.86 -14.28 10.27
CA CYS A 170 -6.96 -15.02 11.15
C CYS A 170 -6.08 -14.01 11.87
N LEU A 171 -6.40 -13.73 13.12
CA LEU A 171 -5.80 -12.64 13.87
C LEU A 171 -4.94 -13.18 15.00
N THR A 172 -3.79 -12.54 15.21
CA THR A 172 -2.93 -12.81 16.36
C THR A 172 -2.39 -11.50 16.91
N THR A 173 -1.98 -11.48 18.15
CA THR A 173 -1.10 -10.43 18.67
C THR A 173 0.32 -10.90 18.49
N GLY A 174 1.19 -10.07 17.92
CA GLY A 174 2.61 -10.38 17.87
C GLY A 174 3.12 -10.69 19.28
N GLY A 175 3.77 -11.85 19.45
CA GLY A 175 4.38 -12.26 20.70
C GLY A 175 5.87 -11.98 20.73
#